data_c86843e9cee86c59d65cdea310abe9aa
#
_entry.id   c86843e9cee86c59d65cdea310abe9aa
#
_cell.length_a   1.000
_cell.length_b   1.000
_cell.length_c   1.000
_cell.angle_alpha   90.00
_cell.angle_beta   90.00
_cell.angle_gamma   90.00
#
_symmetry.space_group_name_H-M   'P 1'
#
loop_
_entity.id
_entity.type
_entity.pdbx_description
1 polymer ?
#
loop_
_entity_poly.entity_id
_entity_poly.type
_entity_poly.pdbx_seq_one_letter_code
_entity_poly.pdbx_strand_id
1 'polypeptide(L)'
;MPVDTLRRPRIKPEHRPYRTIDGNVRIGSVIHGIGAEIEDPQGWVWTLVETMDGTREPSAVVGEVLRAHPELPDLTPEDARQAMADLLDAGFVEDAAAPVPVSERERLRYSRGVPLLRWMDLGPRTSPWDAQLRLRRARVLLVGVGGTGGYAAQSLVASGVGRLHCVDPDVVELSNLNRQPLFRESDLGHPKVTAALATLRALNSDVTVTGERREIRHPADLARLIRTGAPEAPSEPKRARTPQAPSEPRQAGTPEVPYSSRSSYDLLVLAADRPDDIRRWANRVCLAADLPWVDAGYRGPLVTAGVHVPGRGACWECLRAGEVARRELRLAPGQDDGVASPHLPWNPATAVTAGLSGGLLAHAALALLTGVPALDPGFRFGMNLMLPGDPVLQRFPRRPDCPACGDRPADGATGTGGATGAAGATGAGGATGPAGERA
;
A
#
# COMPACT_ATOMS: atom_id res chain seq x y z
N MET A 1 -17.67 -2.03 -11.86
CA MET A 1 -19.03 -1.91 -11.26
C MET A 1 -19.93 -1.27 -12.31
N PRO A 2 -21.10 -1.82 -12.68
CA PRO A 2 -21.97 -1.19 -13.69
C PRO A 2 -22.51 0.16 -13.19
N VAL A 3 -22.60 1.16 -14.07
CA VAL A 3 -23.14 2.50 -13.76
C VAL A 3 -24.57 2.42 -13.18
N ASP A 4 -25.36 1.46 -13.67
CA ASP A 4 -26.74 1.25 -13.21
C ASP A 4 -26.86 0.82 -11.74
N THR A 5 -25.74 0.45 -11.11
CA THR A 5 -25.71 0.14 -9.67
C THR A 5 -25.51 1.39 -8.80
N LEU A 6 -25.13 2.51 -9.39
CA LEU A 6 -25.03 3.80 -8.69
C LEU A 6 -26.44 4.35 -8.42
N ARG A 7 -26.66 4.83 -7.22
CA ARG A 7 -27.92 5.50 -6.87
C ARG A 7 -27.81 7.02 -6.98
N ARG A 8 -26.63 7.55 -6.59
CA ARG A 8 -26.35 9.00 -6.56
C ARG A 8 -24.89 9.22 -7.00
N PRO A 9 -24.61 9.21 -8.32
CA PRO A 9 -23.27 9.43 -8.84
C PRO A 9 -22.72 10.80 -8.40
N ARG A 10 -21.50 10.79 -7.90
CA ARG A 10 -20.78 11.99 -7.49
C ARG A 10 -19.31 11.89 -7.89
N ILE A 11 -18.76 12.97 -8.44
CA ILE A 11 -17.32 13.09 -8.54
C ILE A 11 -16.73 13.09 -7.12
N LYS A 12 -15.72 12.27 -6.87
CA LYS A 12 -15.06 12.23 -5.57
C LYS A 12 -14.55 13.64 -5.22
N PRO A 13 -14.83 14.17 -4.02
CA PRO A 13 -14.38 15.52 -3.63
C PRO A 13 -12.87 15.73 -3.76
N GLU A 14 -12.09 14.68 -3.60
CA GLU A 14 -10.62 14.68 -3.76
C GLU A 14 -10.18 14.83 -5.21
N HIS A 15 -11.05 14.55 -6.18
CA HIS A 15 -10.80 14.57 -7.61
C HIS A 15 -11.51 15.73 -8.32
N ARG A 16 -11.63 16.86 -7.62
CA ARG A 16 -12.32 18.05 -8.13
C ARG A 16 -11.93 18.38 -9.58
N PRO A 17 -12.91 18.43 -10.51
CA PRO A 17 -12.65 18.78 -11.90
C PRO A 17 -12.46 20.30 -12.08
N TYR A 18 -11.78 20.67 -13.16
CA TYR A 18 -11.71 22.06 -13.64
C TYR A 18 -11.53 22.10 -15.17
N ARG A 19 -11.88 23.24 -15.79
CA ARG A 19 -11.63 23.46 -17.22
C ARG A 19 -10.23 24.00 -17.45
N THR A 20 -9.57 23.48 -18.48
CA THR A 20 -8.29 23.99 -18.95
C THR A 20 -8.48 25.21 -19.84
N ILE A 21 -7.41 25.91 -20.21
CA ILE A 21 -7.44 27.04 -21.14
C ILE A 21 -7.95 26.62 -22.52
N ASP A 22 -7.72 25.37 -22.91
CA ASP A 22 -8.14 24.80 -24.20
C ASP A 22 -9.59 24.29 -24.17
N GLY A 23 -10.30 24.46 -23.04
CA GLY A 23 -11.69 24.03 -22.85
C GLY A 23 -11.85 22.57 -22.41
N ASN A 24 -10.78 21.79 -22.32
CA ASN A 24 -10.81 20.41 -21.85
C ASN A 24 -11.19 20.31 -20.37
N VAL A 25 -11.59 19.12 -19.92
CA VAL A 25 -11.87 18.81 -18.51
C VAL A 25 -10.67 18.11 -17.91
N ARG A 26 -10.06 18.72 -16.89
CA ARG A 26 -9.06 18.06 -16.07
C ARG A 26 -9.66 17.60 -14.75
N ILE A 27 -9.42 16.34 -14.38
CA ILE A 27 -9.98 15.71 -13.20
C ILE A 27 -8.88 14.95 -12.43
N GLY A 28 -9.03 14.80 -11.11
CA GLY A 28 -8.14 14.03 -10.25
C GLY A 28 -7.08 14.88 -9.58
N SER A 29 -6.11 15.37 -10.30
CA SER A 29 -5.01 16.18 -9.73
C SER A 29 -4.04 16.65 -10.82
N VAL A 30 -3.14 17.57 -10.44
CA VAL A 30 -1.90 17.86 -11.17
C VAL A 30 -0.75 16.91 -10.81
N ILE A 31 -0.94 16.07 -9.78
CA ILE A 31 0.05 15.09 -9.34
C ILE A 31 0.12 13.98 -10.39
N HIS A 32 1.34 13.66 -10.83
CA HIS A 32 1.58 12.59 -11.79
C HIS A 32 1.03 11.25 -11.26
N GLY A 33 0.32 10.52 -12.13
CA GLY A 33 -0.29 9.23 -11.82
C GLY A 33 -1.68 9.28 -11.20
N ILE A 34 -2.25 10.48 -10.94
CA ILE A 34 -3.62 10.63 -10.42
C ILE A 34 -4.52 11.32 -11.43
N GLY A 35 -4.10 12.46 -11.99
CA GLY A 35 -4.95 13.27 -12.85
C GLY A 35 -5.08 12.73 -14.27
N ALA A 36 -6.25 12.99 -14.88
CA ALA A 36 -6.51 12.80 -16.30
C ALA A 36 -7.03 14.08 -16.92
N GLU A 37 -6.82 14.24 -18.23
CA GLU A 37 -7.40 15.30 -19.03
C GLU A 37 -8.28 14.66 -20.11
N ILE A 38 -9.50 15.18 -20.25
CA ILE A 38 -10.53 14.68 -21.15
C ILE A 38 -10.81 15.80 -22.16
N GLU A 39 -10.69 15.48 -23.44
CA GLU A 39 -11.06 16.41 -24.50
C GLU A 39 -12.58 16.68 -24.46
N ASP A 40 -12.94 17.96 -24.45
CA ASP A 40 -14.34 18.39 -24.37
C ASP A 40 -14.61 19.59 -25.28
N PRO A 41 -14.38 19.46 -26.61
CA PRO A 41 -14.55 20.55 -27.55
C PRO A 41 -15.99 21.07 -27.64
N GLN A 42 -16.95 20.28 -27.22
CA GLN A 42 -18.38 20.62 -27.26
C GLN A 42 -18.94 21.04 -25.89
N GLY A 43 -18.16 20.85 -24.79
CA GLY A 43 -18.52 21.29 -23.46
C GLY A 43 -19.49 20.38 -22.69
N TRP A 44 -19.96 19.27 -23.27
CA TRP A 44 -20.94 18.40 -22.63
C TRP A 44 -20.35 17.50 -21.55
N VAL A 45 -19.05 17.12 -21.65
CA VAL A 45 -18.37 16.37 -20.60
C VAL A 45 -18.25 17.20 -19.32
N TRP A 46 -17.99 18.52 -19.48
CA TRP A 46 -18.02 19.45 -18.33
C TRP A 46 -19.38 19.46 -17.65
N THR A 47 -20.46 19.56 -18.43
CA THR A 47 -21.83 19.49 -17.89
C THR A 47 -22.09 18.17 -17.17
N LEU A 48 -21.59 17.05 -17.72
CA LEU A 48 -21.70 15.73 -17.09
C LEU A 48 -21.04 15.71 -15.72
N VAL A 49 -19.78 16.16 -15.61
CA VAL A 49 -19.04 16.11 -14.33
C VAL A 49 -19.62 17.08 -13.28
N GLU A 50 -20.11 18.24 -13.68
CA GLU A 50 -20.81 19.18 -12.78
C GLU A 50 -22.14 18.61 -12.27
N THR A 51 -22.89 17.92 -13.15
CA THR A 51 -24.18 17.34 -12.80
C THR A 51 -24.06 16.13 -11.86
N MET A 52 -22.91 15.45 -11.85
CA MET A 52 -22.59 14.37 -10.92
C MET A 52 -22.20 14.92 -9.54
N ASP A 53 -23.12 15.57 -8.87
CA ASP A 53 -22.97 16.19 -7.53
C ASP A 53 -23.43 15.28 -6.37
N GLY A 54 -23.98 14.10 -6.68
CA GLY A 54 -24.52 13.17 -5.69
C GLY A 54 -25.98 13.41 -5.30
N THR A 55 -26.68 14.35 -5.96
CA THR A 55 -28.09 14.65 -5.67
C THR A 55 -29.05 13.94 -6.61
N ARG A 56 -28.60 13.51 -7.78
CA ARG A 56 -29.40 12.95 -8.88
C ARG A 56 -29.14 11.47 -9.09
N GLU A 57 -30.13 10.79 -9.68
CA GLU A 57 -29.98 9.43 -10.20
C GLU A 57 -29.25 9.46 -11.56
N PRO A 58 -28.61 8.36 -12.01
CA PRO A 58 -27.89 8.32 -13.28
C PRO A 58 -28.73 8.78 -14.47
N SER A 59 -29.98 8.35 -14.56
CA SER A 59 -30.92 8.74 -15.63
C SER A 59 -31.21 10.25 -15.64
N ALA A 60 -31.30 10.86 -14.46
CA ALA A 60 -31.52 12.30 -14.34
C ALA A 60 -30.25 13.10 -14.71
N VAL A 61 -29.06 12.57 -14.39
CA VAL A 61 -27.77 13.15 -14.84
C VAL A 61 -27.73 13.16 -16.37
N VAL A 62 -28.00 12.03 -17.03
CA VAL A 62 -28.04 11.92 -18.50
C VAL A 62 -29.04 12.90 -19.09
N GLY A 63 -30.28 12.94 -18.55
CA GLY A 63 -31.31 13.86 -19.01
C GLY A 63 -30.93 15.33 -18.90
N GLU A 64 -30.16 15.71 -17.87
CA GLU A 64 -29.68 17.08 -17.69
C GLU A 64 -28.63 17.45 -18.75
N VAL A 65 -27.69 16.56 -19.03
CA VAL A 65 -26.65 16.75 -20.07
C VAL A 65 -27.32 17.00 -21.42
N LEU A 66 -28.26 16.14 -21.84
CA LEU A 66 -28.95 16.27 -23.13
C LEU A 66 -29.79 17.57 -23.20
N ARG A 67 -30.43 17.97 -22.10
CA ARG A 67 -31.22 19.19 -22.04
C ARG A 67 -30.34 20.45 -22.11
N ALA A 68 -29.12 20.38 -21.57
CA ALA A 68 -28.18 21.50 -21.59
C ALA A 68 -27.51 21.70 -22.96
N HIS A 69 -27.51 20.70 -23.83
CA HIS A 69 -26.86 20.72 -25.14
C HIS A 69 -27.80 20.36 -26.29
N PRO A 70 -28.89 21.13 -26.49
CA PRO A 70 -29.84 20.90 -27.60
C PRO A 70 -29.22 21.14 -28.98
N GLU A 71 -28.08 21.84 -29.05
CA GLU A 71 -27.31 22.11 -30.27
C GLU A 71 -26.49 20.88 -30.73
N LEU A 72 -26.40 19.82 -29.94
CA LEU A 72 -25.69 18.58 -30.26
C LEU A 72 -26.67 17.44 -30.55
N PRO A 73 -27.31 17.40 -31.77
CA PRO A 73 -28.33 16.41 -32.07
C PRO A 73 -27.79 14.95 -32.11
N ASP A 74 -26.51 14.81 -32.32
CA ASP A 74 -25.83 13.49 -32.36
C ASP A 74 -25.41 12.97 -30.96
N LEU A 75 -25.51 13.80 -29.92
CA LEU A 75 -25.23 13.39 -28.52
C LEU A 75 -26.39 12.53 -28.02
N THR A 76 -26.09 11.27 -27.78
CA THR A 76 -27.09 10.29 -27.35
C THR A 76 -27.07 10.04 -25.83
N PRO A 77 -28.16 9.52 -25.23
CA PRO A 77 -28.16 9.06 -23.86
C PRO A 77 -27.09 8.01 -23.57
N GLU A 78 -26.71 7.22 -24.57
CA GLU A 78 -25.70 6.19 -24.42
C GLU A 78 -24.29 6.78 -24.31
N ASP A 79 -23.99 7.83 -25.08
CA ASP A 79 -22.70 8.53 -24.96
C ASP A 79 -22.48 9.09 -23.56
N ALA A 80 -23.52 9.73 -22.99
CA ALA A 80 -23.44 10.25 -21.62
C ALA A 80 -23.31 9.14 -20.57
N ARG A 81 -23.98 7.99 -20.76
CA ARG A 81 -23.81 6.82 -19.86
C ARG A 81 -22.43 6.21 -19.99
N GLN A 82 -21.90 6.08 -21.20
CA GLN A 82 -20.57 5.53 -21.43
C GLN A 82 -19.50 6.43 -20.78
N ALA A 83 -19.58 7.74 -20.96
CA ALA A 83 -18.65 8.67 -20.31
C ALA A 83 -18.73 8.58 -18.77
N MET A 84 -19.93 8.42 -18.20
CA MET A 84 -20.09 8.16 -16.77
C MET A 84 -19.47 6.84 -16.34
N ALA A 85 -19.58 5.79 -17.16
CA ALA A 85 -18.95 4.48 -16.91
C ALA A 85 -17.44 4.58 -16.95
N ASP A 86 -16.88 5.28 -17.93
CA ASP A 86 -15.45 5.47 -18.07
C ASP A 86 -14.86 6.23 -16.87
N LEU A 87 -15.57 7.28 -16.41
CA LEU A 87 -15.18 8.02 -15.21
C LEU A 87 -15.28 7.18 -13.92
N LEU A 88 -16.25 6.28 -13.84
CA LEU A 88 -16.39 5.34 -12.73
C LEU A 88 -15.26 4.30 -12.74
N ASP A 89 -14.97 3.72 -13.89
CA ASP A 89 -13.90 2.71 -14.03
C ASP A 89 -12.51 3.31 -13.84
N ALA A 90 -12.32 4.58 -14.22
CA ALA A 90 -11.13 5.36 -13.87
C ALA A 90 -11.07 5.76 -12.39
N GLY A 91 -12.09 5.45 -11.59
CA GLY A 91 -12.13 5.69 -10.16
C GLY A 91 -12.39 7.13 -9.74
N PHE A 92 -12.90 7.99 -10.62
CA PHE A 92 -13.22 9.39 -10.30
C PHE A 92 -14.64 9.56 -9.72
N VAL A 93 -15.52 8.59 -9.96
CA VAL A 93 -16.93 8.63 -9.51
C VAL A 93 -17.15 7.67 -8.34
N GLU A 94 -18.04 8.05 -7.44
CA GLU A 94 -18.55 7.24 -6.33
C GLU A 94 -20.07 7.33 -6.20
N ASP A 95 -20.69 6.40 -5.46
CA ASP A 95 -22.08 6.51 -5.04
C ASP A 95 -22.19 7.32 -3.74
N ALA A 96 -22.68 8.56 -3.79
CA ALA A 96 -22.90 9.39 -2.61
C ALA A 96 -23.93 8.79 -1.62
N ALA A 97 -24.81 7.90 -2.11
CA ALA A 97 -25.78 7.18 -1.29
C ALA A 97 -25.25 5.82 -0.76
N ALA A 98 -23.98 5.49 -1.02
CA ALA A 98 -23.39 4.26 -0.53
C ALA A 98 -23.38 4.22 1.01
N PRO A 99 -23.66 3.07 1.63
CA PRO A 99 -23.64 2.95 3.07
C PRO A 99 -22.23 3.16 3.62
N VAL A 100 -22.14 3.81 4.76
CA VAL A 100 -20.90 4.04 5.49
C VAL A 100 -20.94 3.24 6.80
N PRO A 101 -20.55 1.94 6.79
CA PRO A 101 -20.70 1.03 7.91
C PRO A 101 -19.56 1.21 8.95
N VAL A 102 -19.30 2.43 9.36
CA VAL A 102 -18.31 2.80 10.39
C VAL A 102 -18.95 3.66 11.44
N SER A 103 -18.49 3.53 12.70
CA SER A 103 -18.95 4.35 13.81
C SER A 103 -18.50 5.82 13.64
N GLU A 104 -19.18 6.73 14.36
CA GLU A 104 -18.76 8.14 14.40
C GLU A 104 -17.32 8.29 14.92
N ARG A 105 -16.95 7.49 15.93
CA ARG A 105 -15.57 7.45 16.44
C ARG A 105 -14.56 7.08 15.36
N GLU A 106 -14.85 6.07 14.53
CA GLU A 106 -13.98 5.68 13.42
C GLU A 106 -13.92 6.78 12.35
N ARG A 107 -15.08 7.39 12.02
CA ARG A 107 -15.11 8.53 11.08
C ARG A 107 -14.22 9.68 11.53
N LEU A 108 -14.30 10.03 12.79
CA LEU A 108 -13.48 11.10 13.36
C LEU A 108 -12.00 10.72 13.37
N ARG A 109 -11.67 9.50 13.84
CA ARG A 109 -10.30 9.01 13.93
C ARG A 109 -9.59 8.98 12.58
N TYR A 110 -10.25 8.49 11.54
CA TYR A 110 -9.64 8.30 10.22
C TYR A 110 -10.01 9.40 9.22
N SER A 111 -10.56 10.51 9.70
CA SER A 111 -11.02 11.66 8.88
C SER A 111 -9.92 12.29 8.01
N ARG A 112 -8.65 12.08 8.31
CA ARG A 112 -7.52 12.58 7.51
C ARG A 112 -6.93 11.51 6.59
N GLY A 113 -6.92 10.25 7.03
CA GLY A 113 -6.36 9.14 6.26
C GLY A 113 -7.27 8.69 5.11
N VAL A 114 -8.57 8.60 5.36
CA VAL A 114 -9.54 8.15 4.35
C VAL A 114 -9.57 9.04 3.09
N PRO A 115 -9.59 10.37 3.18
CA PRO A 115 -9.49 11.22 1.99
C PRO A 115 -8.19 11.03 1.20
N LEU A 116 -7.06 10.82 1.86
CA LEU A 116 -5.80 10.53 1.17
C LEU A 116 -5.87 9.21 0.41
N LEU A 117 -6.40 8.14 1.03
CA LEU A 117 -6.60 6.87 0.35
C LEU A 117 -7.54 7.03 -0.85
N ARG A 118 -8.66 7.75 -0.70
CA ARG A 118 -9.61 8.01 -1.79
C ARG A 118 -8.98 8.81 -2.93
N TRP A 119 -8.11 9.75 -2.62
CA TRP A 119 -7.40 10.53 -3.64
C TRP A 119 -6.46 9.68 -4.49
N MET A 120 -5.77 8.71 -3.87
CA MET A 120 -4.89 7.77 -4.57
C MET A 120 -5.62 6.57 -5.20
N ASP A 121 -6.92 6.41 -4.92
CA ASP A 121 -7.72 5.27 -5.36
C ASP A 121 -8.36 5.51 -6.72
N LEU A 122 -7.73 5.01 -7.76
CA LEU A 122 -8.17 5.09 -9.16
C LEU A 122 -8.93 3.82 -9.59
N GLY A 123 -9.69 3.23 -8.69
CA GLY A 123 -10.53 2.07 -8.96
C GLY A 123 -11.97 2.28 -8.51
N PRO A 124 -12.94 1.61 -9.15
CA PRO A 124 -14.32 1.66 -8.72
C PRO A 124 -14.49 0.98 -7.35
N ARG A 125 -15.25 1.62 -6.46
CA ARG A 125 -15.51 1.14 -5.10
C ARG A 125 -17.00 1.16 -4.79
N THR A 126 -17.42 0.21 -3.97
CA THR A 126 -18.82 0.13 -3.51
C THR A 126 -19.10 1.06 -2.33
N SER A 127 -18.08 1.54 -1.65
CA SER A 127 -18.19 2.50 -0.55
C SER A 127 -16.97 3.42 -0.50
N PRO A 128 -17.15 4.71 -0.15
CA PRO A 128 -16.04 5.63 0.10
C PRO A 128 -15.07 5.17 1.20
N TRP A 129 -15.48 4.19 2.01
CA TRP A 129 -14.71 3.64 3.12
C TRP A 129 -14.09 2.27 2.85
N ASP A 130 -14.18 1.74 1.63
CA ASP A 130 -13.71 0.37 1.31
C ASP A 130 -12.26 0.13 1.72
N ALA A 131 -11.36 1.05 1.44
CA ALA A 131 -9.95 0.93 1.84
C ALA A 131 -9.80 0.80 3.37
N GLN A 132 -10.50 1.65 4.14
CA GLN A 132 -10.48 1.60 5.61
C GLN A 132 -11.15 0.33 6.15
N LEU A 133 -12.21 -0.14 5.53
CA LEU A 133 -12.89 -1.38 5.90
C LEU A 133 -12.01 -2.62 5.67
N ARG A 134 -11.19 -2.61 4.61
CA ARG A 134 -10.16 -3.63 4.37
C ARG A 134 -9.11 -3.62 5.47
N LEU A 135 -8.59 -2.44 5.83
CA LEU A 135 -7.63 -2.30 6.95
C LEU A 135 -8.22 -2.82 8.26
N ARG A 136 -9.46 -2.48 8.59
CA ARG A 136 -10.14 -2.93 9.81
C ARG A 136 -10.27 -4.46 9.90
N ARG A 137 -10.29 -5.17 8.78
CA ARG A 137 -10.36 -6.64 8.71
C ARG A 137 -9.00 -7.29 8.68
N ALA A 138 -7.96 -6.55 8.31
CA ALA A 138 -6.64 -7.08 8.06
C ALA A 138 -5.96 -7.64 9.32
N ARG A 139 -5.24 -8.74 9.13
CA ARG A 139 -4.44 -9.44 10.14
C ARG A 139 -2.98 -9.43 9.69
N VAL A 140 -2.15 -8.73 10.41
CA VAL A 140 -0.76 -8.51 10.06
C VAL A 140 0.18 -9.19 11.05
N LEU A 141 1.14 -9.95 10.54
CA LEU A 141 2.27 -10.46 11.31
C LEU A 141 3.47 -9.51 11.12
N LEU A 142 3.95 -8.92 12.19
CA LEU A 142 5.15 -8.09 12.20
C LEU A 142 6.30 -8.83 12.89
N VAL A 143 7.38 -9.06 12.17
CA VAL A 143 8.61 -9.66 12.69
C VAL A 143 9.68 -8.60 12.81
N GLY A 144 10.10 -8.31 14.05
CA GLY A 144 10.99 -7.24 14.44
C GLY A 144 10.25 -5.95 14.84
N VAL A 145 10.40 -5.51 16.09
CA VAL A 145 9.83 -4.25 16.62
C VAL A 145 10.92 -3.22 16.99
N GLY A 146 12.08 -3.33 16.34
CA GLY A 146 13.19 -2.38 16.49
C GLY A 146 12.89 -1.03 15.80
N GLY A 147 13.90 -0.38 15.22
CA GLY A 147 13.76 0.92 14.55
C GLY A 147 12.70 0.90 13.44
N THR A 148 13.00 0.24 12.33
CA THR A 148 12.10 0.12 11.18
C THR A 148 10.73 -0.45 11.58
N GLY A 149 10.70 -1.57 12.31
CA GLY A 149 9.46 -2.23 12.73
C GLY A 149 8.63 -1.39 13.70
N GLY A 150 9.26 -0.63 14.59
CA GLY A 150 8.58 0.26 15.53
C GLY A 150 7.82 1.38 14.82
N TYR A 151 8.45 2.08 13.88
CA TYR A 151 7.77 3.10 13.07
C TYR A 151 6.67 2.51 12.18
N ALA A 152 6.93 1.33 11.58
CA ALA A 152 5.91 0.64 10.80
C ALA A 152 4.71 0.22 11.66
N ALA A 153 4.94 -0.34 12.85
CA ALA A 153 3.89 -0.71 13.79
C ALA A 153 3.02 0.48 14.21
N GLN A 154 3.65 1.61 14.57
CA GLN A 154 2.92 2.85 14.89
C GLN A 154 2.04 3.29 13.73
N SER A 155 2.58 3.31 12.52
CA SER A 155 1.86 3.73 11.32
C SER A 155 0.68 2.81 11.01
N LEU A 156 0.85 1.49 11.08
CA LEU A 156 -0.20 0.50 10.83
C LEU A 156 -1.31 0.60 11.88
N VAL A 157 -0.96 0.71 13.16
CA VAL A 157 -1.92 0.85 14.27
C VAL A 157 -2.66 2.19 14.19
N ALA A 158 -1.96 3.29 13.91
CA ALA A 158 -2.58 4.60 13.71
C ALA A 158 -3.56 4.60 12.51
N SER A 159 -3.23 3.86 11.44
CA SER A 159 -4.08 3.72 10.25
C SER A 159 -5.28 2.78 10.45
N GLY A 160 -5.34 2.05 11.58
CA GLY A 160 -6.50 1.21 11.90
C GLY A 160 -6.47 -0.18 11.29
N VAL A 161 -5.29 -0.81 11.16
CA VAL A 161 -5.19 -2.25 10.87
C VAL A 161 -5.93 -3.04 11.95
N GLY A 162 -6.76 -4.03 11.57
CA GLY A 162 -7.63 -4.69 12.53
C GLY A 162 -6.88 -5.47 13.60
N ARG A 163 -5.85 -6.23 13.19
CA ARG A 163 -5.02 -7.04 14.10
C ARG A 163 -3.55 -6.94 13.71
N LEU A 164 -2.70 -6.68 14.70
CA LEU A 164 -1.24 -6.68 14.57
C LEU A 164 -0.64 -7.66 15.58
N HIS A 165 0.09 -8.67 15.11
CA HIS A 165 0.85 -9.59 15.95
C HIS A 165 2.34 -9.30 15.82
N CYS A 166 2.99 -8.93 16.92
CA CYS A 166 4.39 -8.55 16.96
C CYS A 166 5.28 -9.68 17.50
N VAL A 167 6.40 -9.94 16.83
CA VAL A 167 7.37 -10.97 17.25
C VAL A 167 8.77 -10.35 17.30
N ASP A 168 9.43 -10.44 18.45
CA ASP A 168 10.80 -9.95 18.65
C ASP A 168 11.43 -10.69 19.84
N PRO A 169 12.71 -11.15 19.77
CA PRO A 169 13.36 -11.88 20.85
C PRO A 169 14.01 -10.98 21.91
N ASP A 170 14.29 -9.72 21.57
CA ASP A 170 15.21 -8.87 22.30
C ASP A 170 14.63 -8.21 23.55
N VAL A 171 15.52 -7.62 24.33
CA VAL A 171 15.22 -6.67 25.40
C VAL A 171 15.56 -5.24 24.97
N VAL A 172 14.96 -4.26 25.64
CA VAL A 172 15.25 -2.85 25.41
C VAL A 172 16.60 -2.49 26.01
N GLU A 173 17.46 -1.90 25.19
CA GLU A 173 18.77 -1.39 25.59
C GLU A 173 18.86 0.12 25.40
N LEU A 174 19.76 0.78 26.14
CA LEU A 174 19.97 2.23 26.03
C LEU A 174 20.32 2.65 24.59
N SER A 175 21.13 1.81 23.91
CA SER A 175 21.52 2.00 22.50
C SER A 175 20.36 1.96 21.52
N ASN A 176 19.19 1.48 21.92
CA ASN A 176 17.99 1.43 21.09
C ASN A 176 17.23 2.78 21.06
N LEU A 177 17.26 3.53 22.16
CA LEU A 177 16.39 4.68 22.37
C LEU A 177 16.65 5.84 21.39
N ASN A 178 17.81 5.87 20.75
CA ASN A 178 18.13 6.88 19.76
C ASN A 178 17.38 6.71 18.42
N ARG A 179 16.72 5.52 18.17
CA ARG A 179 16.06 5.23 16.89
C ARG A 179 14.85 4.28 16.97
N GLN A 180 14.49 3.77 18.13
CA GLN A 180 13.36 2.84 18.31
C GLN A 180 12.22 3.52 19.05
N PRO A 181 11.19 4.01 18.34
CA PRO A 181 10.22 4.97 18.88
C PRO A 181 9.20 4.38 19.86
N LEU A 182 9.14 3.04 19.95
CA LEU A 182 8.20 2.36 20.83
C LEU A 182 8.67 2.30 22.28
N PHE A 183 9.93 2.64 22.55
CA PHE A 183 10.57 2.44 23.85
C PHE A 183 10.95 3.74 24.52
N ARG A 184 10.98 3.70 25.83
CA ARG A 184 11.36 4.78 26.75
C ARG A 184 12.47 4.30 27.69
N GLU A 185 13.12 5.20 28.39
CA GLU A 185 14.12 4.85 29.41
C GLU A 185 13.56 3.94 30.51
N SER A 186 12.27 4.10 30.84
CA SER A 186 11.57 3.22 31.79
C SER A 186 11.42 1.77 31.33
N ASP A 187 11.64 1.51 30.04
CA ASP A 187 11.51 0.17 29.46
C ASP A 187 12.84 -0.59 29.40
N LEU A 188 13.94 0.00 29.86
CA LEU A 188 15.26 -0.63 29.84
C LEU A 188 15.24 -1.98 30.57
N GLY A 189 15.79 -3.01 29.90
CA GLY A 189 15.82 -4.38 30.39
C GLY A 189 14.53 -5.19 30.20
N HIS A 190 13.41 -4.55 29.84
CA HIS A 190 12.17 -5.24 29.56
C HIS A 190 12.16 -5.86 28.14
N PRO A 191 11.43 -6.95 27.91
CA PRO A 191 11.26 -7.49 26.55
C PRO A 191 10.69 -6.43 25.61
N LYS A 192 11.29 -6.25 24.42
CA LYS A 192 10.84 -5.27 23.42
C LYS A 192 9.37 -5.43 23.08
N VAL A 193 8.89 -6.67 22.90
CA VAL A 193 7.48 -6.94 22.62
C VAL A 193 6.57 -6.39 23.72
N THR A 194 6.91 -6.59 24.99
CA THR A 194 6.08 -6.10 26.12
C THR A 194 5.93 -4.58 26.08
N ALA A 195 7.02 -3.85 25.95
CA ALA A 195 7.02 -2.38 25.84
C ALA A 195 6.28 -1.89 24.58
N ALA A 196 6.53 -2.56 23.44
CA ALA A 196 5.85 -2.24 22.18
C ALA A 196 4.33 -2.42 22.27
N LEU A 197 3.84 -3.52 22.87
CA LEU A 197 2.42 -3.76 23.05
C LEU A 197 1.76 -2.67 23.90
N ALA A 198 2.40 -2.25 24.98
CA ALA A 198 1.88 -1.19 25.85
C ALA A 198 1.72 0.13 25.06
N THR A 199 2.76 0.55 24.34
CA THR A 199 2.76 1.77 23.52
C THR A 199 1.70 1.71 22.41
N LEU A 200 1.62 0.61 21.66
CA LEU A 200 0.71 0.47 20.52
C LEU A 200 -0.76 0.38 20.94
N ARG A 201 -1.07 -0.31 22.05
CA ARG A 201 -2.43 -0.36 22.60
C ARG A 201 -2.91 1.00 23.11
N ALA A 202 -2.01 1.79 23.69
CA ALA A 202 -2.31 3.17 24.11
C ALA A 202 -2.56 4.10 22.92
N LEU A 203 -1.92 3.84 21.76
CA LEU A 203 -2.09 4.63 20.53
C LEU A 203 -3.49 4.46 19.92
N ASN A 204 -3.97 3.23 19.80
CA ASN A 204 -5.26 2.95 19.16
C ASN A 204 -5.94 1.72 19.78
N SER A 205 -6.92 1.96 20.63
CA SER A 205 -7.69 0.91 21.31
C SER A 205 -8.66 0.15 20.40
N ASP A 206 -8.88 0.61 19.17
CA ASP A 206 -9.74 -0.08 18.19
C ASP A 206 -8.97 -1.19 17.44
N VAL A 207 -7.63 -1.23 17.60
CA VAL A 207 -6.74 -2.23 16.99
C VAL A 207 -6.41 -3.32 18.02
N THR A 208 -6.56 -4.57 17.62
CA THR A 208 -6.12 -5.70 18.44
C THR A 208 -4.62 -5.91 18.28
N VAL A 209 -3.82 -5.55 19.29
CA VAL A 209 -2.37 -5.72 19.27
C VAL A 209 -1.97 -6.86 20.21
N THR A 210 -1.34 -7.89 19.65
CA THR A 210 -0.79 -9.05 20.37
C THR A 210 0.67 -9.24 20.04
N GLY A 211 1.37 -10.06 20.77
CA GLY A 211 2.77 -10.38 20.43
C GLY A 211 3.37 -11.41 21.36
N GLU A 212 4.51 -11.92 20.93
CA GLU A 212 5.27 -12.90 21.69
C GLU A 212 6.77 -12.63 21.60
N ARG A 213 7.48 -12.88 22.69
CA ARG A 213 8.94 -12.90 22.71
C ARG A 213 9.41 -14.22 22.11
N ARG A 214 9.84 -14.16 20.84
CA ARG A 214 10.30 -15.36 20.13
C ARG A 214 11.44 -15.04 19.18
N GLU A 215 12.47 -15.84 19.20
CA GLU A 215 13.56 -15.86 18.24
C GLU A 215 13.19 -16.75 17.05
N ILE A 216 13.45 -16.29 15.83
CA ILE A 216 13.30 -17.07 14.60
C ILE A 216 14.69 -17.59 14.24
N ARG A 217 14.93 -18.86 14.51
CA ARG A 217 16.23 -19.55 14.26
C ARG A 217 16.22 -20.39 13.00
N HIS A 218 15.03 -20.71 12.50
CA HIS A 218 14.81 -21.65 11.41
C HIS A 218 13.60 -21.20 10.56
N PRO A 219 13.60 -21.50 9.23
CA PRO A 219 12.41 -21.24 8.40
C PRO A 219 11.14 -21.92 8.94
N ALA A 220 11.28 -23.06 9.63
CA ALA A 220 10.16 -23.75 10.28
C ALA A 220 9.50 -22.91 11.38
N ASP A 221 10.22 -22.06 12.10
CA ASP A 221 9.67 -21.18 13.13
C ASP A 221 8.75 -20.13 12.50
N LEU A 222 9.18 -19.50 11.40
CA LEU A 222 8.38 -18.55 10.65
C LEU A 222 7.16 -19.24 10.02
N ALA A 223 7.33 -20.42 9.44
CA ALA A 223 6.23 -21.18 8.86
C ALA A 223 5.19 -21.58 9.91
N ARG A 224 5.61 -21.89 11.14
CA ARG A 224 4.70 -22.15 12.25
C ARG A 224 3.90 -20.90 12.63
N LEU A 225 4.58 -19.76 12.82
CA LEU A 225 3.91 -18.49 13.13
C LEU A 225 2.82 -18.15 12.11
N ILE A 226 3.14 -18.28 10.81
CA ILE A 226 2.20 -17.97 9.73
C ILE A 226 0.96 -18.89 9.77
N ARG A 227 1.13 -20.16 10.12
CA ARG A 227 0.01 -21.13 10.15
C ARG A 227 -0.83 -21.07 11.40
N THR A 228 -0.20 -20.96 12.59
CA THR A 228 -0.93 -21.05 13.87
C THR A 228 -1.68 -19.77 14.23
N GLY A 229 -1.29 -18.64 13.64
CA GLY A 229 -1.88 -17.35 14.00
C GLY A 229 -1.46 -16.84 15.37
N ALA A 230 -1.93 -15.65 15.70
CA ALA A 230 -1.79 -15.10 17.04
C ALA A 230 -2.63 -15.91 18.04
N PRO A 231 -2.15 -16.15 19.26
CA PRO A 231 -3.00 -16.62 20.34
C PRO A 231 -4.20 -15.67 20.48
N GLU A 232 -5.40 -16.23 20.72
CA GLU A 232 -6.53 -15.37 21.05
C GLU A 232 -6.13 -14.48 22.24
N ALA A 233 -6.36 -13.16 22.10
CA ALA A 233 -6.13 -12.25 23.20
C ALA A 233 -6.98 -12.72 24.40
N PRO A 234 -6.43 -12.74 25.63
CA PRO A 234 -7.24 -13.02 26.81
C PRO A 234 -8.47 -12.12 26.77
N SER A 235 -9.65 -12.71 26.85
CA SER A 235 -10.89 -11.94 26.86
C SER A 235 -10.88 -11.03 28.08
N GLU A 236 -10.60 -9.75 27.88
CA GLU A 236 -10.84 -8.76 28.93
C GLU A 236 -12.31 -8.83 29.33
N PRO A 237 -12.62 -8.73 30.63
CA PRO A 237 -14.01 -8.73 31.09
C PRO A 237 -14.73 -7.59 30.36
N LYS A 238 -15.75 -7.97 29.59
CA LYS A 238 -16.58 -7.07 28.79
C LYS A 238 -17.09 -5.95 29.70
N ARG A 239 -16.60 -4.74 29.55
CA ARG A 239 -17.29 -3.56 30.08
C ARG A 239 -18.70 -3.60 29.53
N ALA A 240 -19.69 -3.49 30.41
CA ALA A 240 -21.10 -3.63 30.11
C ALA A 240 -21.47 -2.78 28.87
N ARG A 241 -21.87 -3.46 27.80
CA ARG A 241 -22.42 -2.82 26.60
C ARG A 241 -23.85 -2.44 26.92
N THR A 242 -24.22 -1.22 26.64
CA THR A 242 -25.61 -0.77 26.55
C THR A 242 -26.35 -1.67 25.54
N PRO A 243 -27.58 -2.12 25.82
CA PRO A 243 -28.30 -3.04 24.94
C PRO A 243 -28.48 -2.45 23.55
N GLN A 244 -28.02 -3.15 22.53
CA GLN A 244 -28.31 -2.88 21.13
C GLN A 244 -29.62 -3.57 20.72
N ALA A 245 -30.39 -2.87 19.91
CA ALA A 245 -31.62 -3.38 19.29
C ALA A 245 -31.37 -4.63 18.43
N PRO A 246 -32.40 -5.48 18.21
CA PRO A 246 -32.25 -6.76 17.54
C PRO A 246 -31.80 -6.62 16.08
N SER A 247 -30.85 -7.49 15.69
CA SER A 247 -30.26 -7.56 14.36
C SER A 247 -31.23 -8.14 13.34
N GLU A 248 -31.41 -7.45 12.23
CA GLU A 248 -32.08 -7.95 11.02
C GLU A 248 -31.31 -9.10 10.34
N PRO A 249 -31.98 -9.96 9.56
CA PRO A 249 -31.38 -11.16 8.98
C PRO A 249 -30.35 -10.85 7.89
N ARG A 250 -29.28 -11.62 7.89
CA ARG A 250 -28.19 -11.58 6.90
C ARG A 250 -28.72 -11.82 5.49
N GLN A 251 -28.57 -10.82 4.62
CA GLN A 251 -28.70 -11.00 3.16
C GLN A 251 -27.42 -11.62 2.59
N ALA A 252 -27.63 -12.48 1.59
CA ALA A 252 -26.61 -13.32 0.95
C ALA A 252 -25.56 -12.50 0.18
N GLY A 253 -24.35 -13.03 0.19
CA GLY A 253 -23.07 -12.48 -0.12
C GLY A 253 -22.83 -11.94 -1.51
N THR A 254 -22.01 -10.90 -1.53
CA THR A 254 -21.10 -10.53 -2.62
C THR A 254 -19.97 -11.55 -2.71
N PRO A 255 -19.46 -11.89 -3.92
CA PRO A 255 -18.40 -12.89 -4.05
C PRO A 255 -17.11 -12.38 -3.39
N GLU A 256 -16.72 -13.06 -2.32
CA GLU A 256 -15.42 -12.92 -1.69
C GLU A 256 -14.37 -13.48 -2.65
N VAL A 257 -13.34 -12.69 -2.98
CA VAL A 257 -12.10 -13.21 -3.54
C VAL A 257 -11.51 -14.16 -2.50
N PRO A 258 -11.33 -15.47 -2.78
CA PRO A 258 -10.85 -16.40 -1.78
C PRO A 258 -9.38 -16.11 -1.46
N TYR A 259 -9.12 -15.48 -0.33
CA TYR A 259 -7.81 -15.54 0.31
C TYR A 259 -7.58 -16.97 0.81
N SER A 260 -6.47 -17.58 0.37
CA SER A 260 -6.20 -18.99 0.55
C SER A 260 -6.22 -19.40 2.02
N SER A 261 -6.77 -20.57 2.29
CA SER A 261 -7.00 -21.19 3.61
C SER A 261 -5.71 -21.64 4.35
N ARG A 262 -4.51 -21.20 3.94
CA ARG A 262 -3.22 -21.69 4.43
C ARG A 262 -2.48 -20.75 5.40
N SER A 263 -2.86 -19.49 5.47
CA SER A 263 -2.28 -18.51 6.40
C SER A 263 -3.31 -17.93 7.36
N SER A 264 -2.91 -17.72 8.62
CA SER A 264 -3.71 -17.00 9.61
C SER A 264 -3.60 -15.49 9.50
N TYR A 265 -2.76 -14.99 8.60
CA TYR A 265 -2.51 -13.57 8.34
C TYR A 265 -2.75 -13.23 6.89
N ASP A 266 -3.03 -11.96 6.63
CA ASP A 266 -3.23 -11.40 5.30
C ASP A 266 -1.95 -10.76 4.74
N LEU A 267 -0.97 -10.46 5.64
CA LEU A 267 0.32 -9.88 5.28
C LEU A 267 1.39 -10.21 6.33
N LEU A 268 2.60 -10.53 5.86
CA LEU A 268 3.81 -10.51 6.67
C LEU A 268 4.57 -9.19 6.45
N VAL A 269 4.89 -8.49 7.53
CA VAL A 269 5.77 -7.32 7.56
C VAL A 269 7.08 -7.72 8.22
N LEU A 270 8.16 -7.76 7.45
CA LEU A 270 9.48 -8.17 7.92
C LEU A 270 10.38 -6.95 8.15
N ALA A 271 10.71 -6.68 9.40
CA ALA A 271 11.59 -5.60 9.84
C ALA A 271 12.78 -6.10 10.66
N ALA A 272 13.04 -7.42 10.64
CA ALA A 272 14.18 -8.04 11.29
C ALA A 272 15.34 -8.23 10.30
N ASP A 273 16.58 -8.07 10.78
CA ASP A 273 17.81 -8.26 10.01
C ASP A 273 18.53 -9.57 10.38
N ARG A 274 18.16 -10.18 11.49
CA ARG A 274 18.77 -11.41 11.99
C ARG A 274 17.72 -12.54 12.04
N PRO A 275 18.17 -13.79 11.78
CA PRO A 275 19.47 -14.15 11.21
C PRO A 275 19.63 -13.66 9.76
N ASP A 276 20.83 -13.67 9.21
CA ASP A 276 21.17 -13.07 7.91
C ASP A 276 20.31 -13.62 6.76
N ASP A 277 19.89 -14.88 6.84
CA ASP A 277 19.03 -15.54 5.87
C ASP A 277 17.53 -15.28 6.06
N ILE A 278 17.11 -14.46 7.03
CA ILE A 278 15.69 -14.30 7.39
C ILE A 278 14.83 -13.87 6.20
N ARG A 279 15.35 -13.00 5.31
CA ARG A 279 14.62 -12.56 4.11
C ARG A 279 14.47 -13.69 3.09
N ARG A 280 15.46 -14.55 2.95
CA ARG A 280 15.38 -15.76 2.11
C ARG A 280 14.37 -16.74 2.68
N TRP A 281 14.33 -16.92 3.99
CA TRP A 281 13.34 -17.78 4.66
C TRP A 281 11.94 -17.21 4.50
N ALA A 282 11.75 -15.91 4.72
CA ALA A 282 10.47 -15.24 4.50
C ALA A 282 9.99 -15.41 3.06
N ASN A 283 10.86 -15.19 2.06
CA ASN A 283 10.53 -15.39 0.66
C ASN A 283 9.97 -16.81 0.39
N ARG A 284 10.69 -17.84 0.82
CA ARG A 284 10.31 -19.24 0.57
C ARG A 284 9.08 -19.67 1.34
N VAL A 285 8.98 -19.27 2.61
CA VAL A 285 7.83 -19.61 3.46
C VAL A 285 6.56 -18.89 2.96
N CYS A 286 6.66 -17.62 2.60
CA CYS A 286 5.54 -16.84 2.06
C CYS A 286 5.11 -17.35 0.68
N LEU A 287 6.07 -17.71 -0.18
CA LEU A 287 5.75 -18.40 -1.44
C LEU A 287 4.98 -19.70 -1.19
N ALA A 288 5.39 -20.53 -0.22
CA ALA A 288 4.71 -21.79 0.10
C ALA A 288 3.33 -21.59 0.74
N ALA A 289 3.13 -20.50 1.50
CA ALA A 289 1.89 -20.19 2.19
C ALA A 289 0.93 -19.33 1.36
N ASP A 290 1.34 -18.90 0.18
CA ASP A 290 0.64 -17.92 -0.66
C ASP A 290 0.32 -16.62 0.07
N LEU A 291 1.27 -16.15 0.89
CA LEU A 291 1.15 -14.97 1.73
C LEU A 291 1.93 -13.79 1.15
N PRO A 292 1.27 -12.68 0.81
CA PRO A 292 1.97 -11.45 0.49
C PRO A 292 2.86 -10.98 1.64
N TRP A 293 4.00 -10.35 1.30
CA TRP A 293 4.88 -9.82 2.30
C TRP A 293 5.66 -8.59 1.84
N VAL A 294 6.07 -7.78 2.80
CA VAL A 294 6.88 -6.60 2.59
C VAL A 294 8.09 -6.63 3.51
N ASP A 295 9.22 -6.14 3.03
CA ASP A 295 10.41 -5.94 3.85
C ASP A 295 10.92 -4.50 3.70
N ALA A 296 11.67 -4.04 4.68
CA ALA A 296 12.41 -2.80 4.56
C ALA A 296 13.69 -2.85 5.39
N GLY A 297 14.56 -1.92 5.09
CA GLY A 297 15.81 -1.76 5.82
C GLY A 297 16.59 -0.58 5.27
N TYR A 298 17.73 -0.37 5.87
CA TYR A 298 18.69 0.63 5.44
C TYR A 298 20.10 0.00 5.39
N ARG A 299 20.91 0.48 4.45
CA ARG A 299 22.34 0.18 4.37
C ARG A 299 23.07 1.51 4.36
N GLY A 300 23.45 1.99 5.55
CA GLY A 300 23.91 3.36 5.71
C GLY A 300 22.85 4.36 5.21
N PRO A 301 23.18 5.24 4.25
CA PRO A 301 22.26 6.26 3.74
C PRO A 301 21.19 5.72 2.77
N LEU A 302 21.28 4.47 2.33
CA LEU A 302 20.31 3.89 1.41
C LEU A 302 19.18 3.24 2.19
N VAL A 303 17.96 3.80 2.06
CA VAL A 303 16.73 3.34 2.69
C VAL A 303 15.80 2.75 1.64
N THR A 304 15.36 1.49 1.82
CA THR A 304 14.52 0.81 0.83
C THR A 304 13.45 -0.06 1.48
N ALA A 305 12.34 -0.26 0.75
CA ALA A 305 11.31 -1.24 1.04
C ALA A 305 11.05 -2.13 -0.19
N GLY A 306 10.73 -3.40 0.04
CA GLY A 306 10.40 -4.37 -0.99
C GLY A 306 8.94 -4.81 -0.88
N VAL A 307 8.33 -5.10 -2.04
CA VAL A 307 6.94 -5.55 -2.17
C VAL A 307 6.90 -6.87 -2.90
N HIS A 308 6.40 -7.91 -2.24
CA HIS A 308 6.45 -9.28 -2.73
C HIS A 308 5.08 -9.94 -2.61
N VAL A 309 4.55 -10.41 -3.73
CA VAL A 309 3.29 -11.17 -3.78
C VAL A 309 3.55 -12.49 -4.49
N PRO A 310 3.25 -13.64 -3.88
CA PRO A 310 3.40 -14.94 -4.51
C PRO A 310 2.70 -15.00 -5.87
N GLY A 311 3.37 -15.58 -6.86
CA GLY A 311 2.82 -15.69 -8.23
C GLY A 311 2.87 -14.40 -9.07
N ARG A 312 3.02 -13.23 -8.46
CA ARG A 312 3.01 -11.94 -9.15
C ARG A 312 4.39 -11.28 -9.13
N GLY A 313 4.97 -11.04 -10.30
CA GLY A 313 6.26 -10.37 -10.45
C GLY A 313 7.45 -11.17 -9.90
N ALA A 314 8.57 -10.50 -9.73
CA ALA A 314 9.80 -11.07 -9.20
C ALA A 314 9.72 -11.35 -7.70
N CYS A 315 10.09 -12.53 -7.24
CA CYS A 315 10.25 -12.79 -5.82
C CYS A 315 11.52 -12.12 -5.27
N TRP A 316 11.70 -12.12 -3.96
CA TRP A 316 12.87 -11.51 -3.32
C TRP A 316 14.21 -12.07 -3.85
N GLU A 317 14.30 -13.39 -4.09
CA GLU A 317 15.52 -14.00 -4.63
C GLU A 317 15.80 -13.59 -6.09
N CYS A 318 14.75 -13.34 -6.91
CA CYS A 318 14.92 -12.75 -8.23
C CYS A 318 15.44 -11.31 -8.16
N LEU A 319 14.86 -10.48 -7.29
CA LEU A 319 15.34 -9.10 -7.07
C LEU A 319 16.78 -9.08 -6.59
N ARG A 320 17.12 -9.91 -5.60
CA ARG A 320 18.49 -9.99 -5.07
C ARG A 320 19.52 -10.42 -6.12
N ALA A 321 19.18 -11.39 -6.97
CA ALA A 321 20.03 -11.81 -8.05
C ALA A 321 20.25 -10.69 -9.09
N GLY A 322 19.18 -9.96 -9.46
CA GLY A 322 19.29 -8.80 -10.33
C GLY A 322 20.12 -7.66 -9.73
N GLU A 323 19.97 -7.39 -8.43
CA GLU A 323 20.79 -6.41 -7.72
C GLU A 323 22.29 -6.79 -7.76
N VAL A 324 22.62 -8.05 -7.48
CA VAL A 324 23.99 -8.54 -7.49
C VAL A 324 24.60 -8.46 -8.90
N ALA A 325 23.83 -8.89 -9.92
CA ALA A 325 24.28 -8.83 -11.30
C ALA A 325 24.52 -7.39 -11.80
N ARG A 326 23.79 -6.40 -11.26
CA ARG A 326 23.92 -4.98 -11.61
C ARG A 326 25.11 -4.30 -10.92
N ARG A 327 25.61 -4.88 -9.81
CA ARG A 327 26.75 -4.33 -9.09
C ARG A 327 28.04 -4.67 -9.83
N GLU A 328 28.61 -3.70 -10.52
CA GLU A 328 29.95 -3.77 -11.06
C GLU A 328 31.00 -3.57 -9.95
N LEU A 329 30.98 -4.43 -8.95
CA LEU A 329 32.03 -4.46 -7.93
C LEU A 329 33.25 -5.14 -8.53
N ARG A 330 34.18 -4.41 -9.10
CA ARG A 330 35.47 -4.93 -9.62
C ARG A 330 36.34 -5.47 -8.50
N LEU A 331 35.86 -6.55 -7.86
CA LEU A 331 36.49 -7.17 -6.71
C LEU A 331 37.76 -7.90 -7.12
N ALA A 332 38.78 -7.84 -6.28
CA ALA A 332 39.96 -8.66 -6.44
C ALA A 332 39.60 -10.17 -6.20
N PRO A 333 40.36 -11.10 -6.80
CA PRO A 333 40.15 -12.53 -6.58
C PRO A 333 40.08 -12.88 -5.07
N GLY A 334 39.06 -13.62 -4.67
CA GLY A 334 38.87 -14.05 -3.26
C GLY A 334 38.13 -13.06 -2.37
N GLN A 335 37.74 -11.88 -2.91
CA GLN A 335 36.87 -10.94 -2.20
C GLN A 335 35.41 -11.18 -2.52
N ASP A 336 34.52 -10.94 -1.55
CA ASP A 336 33.06 -10.91 -1.72
C ASP A 336 32.50 -9.48 -1.61
N ASP A 337 31.21 -9.32 -1.82
CA ASP A 337 30.55 -8.01 -1.78
C ASP A 337 30.49 -7.39 -0.36
N GLY A 338 30.87 -8.12 0.66
CA GLY A 338 31.00 -7.65 2.05
C GLY A 338 32.07 -6.57 2.20
N VAL A 339 33.16 -6.65 1.41
CA VAL A 339 34.29 -5.68 1.47
C VAL A 339 33.86 -4.27 1.08
N ALA A 340 32.77 -4.13 0.31
CA ALA A 340 32.21 -2.84 -0.09
C ALA A 340 31.27 -2.22 0.96
N SER A 341 31.18 -2.80 2.16
CA SER A 341 30.38 -2.30 3.26
C SER A 341 31.25 -1.87 4.43
N PRO A 342 30.86 -0.89 5.24
CA PRO A 342 31.54 -0.59 6.48
C PRO A 342 31.64 -1.83 7.38
N HIS A 343 32.80 -2.11 7.90
CA HIS A 343 33.03 -3.22 8.83
C HIS A 343 32.64 -2.79 10.26
N LEU A 344 31.33 -2.80 10.54
CA LEU A 344 30.77 -2.47 11.85
C LEU A 344 29.94 -3.65 12.37
N PRO A 345 29.96 -3.91 13.70
CA PRO A 345 29.17 -5.00 14.27
C PRO A 345 27.66 -4.76 14.27
N TRP A 346 27.24 -3.55 13.89
CA TRP A 346 25.83 -3.11 13.74
C TRP A 346 25.64 -2.29 12.48
N ASN A 347 24.42 -2.23 12.00
CA ASN A 347 24.05 -1.35 10.89
C ASN A 347 23.84 0.09 11.42
N PRO A 348 24.67 1.08 11.01
CA PRO A 348 24.57 2.44 11.50
C PRO A 348 23.25 3.08 11.05
N ALA A 349 22.57 3.74 12.00
CA ALA A 349 21.27 4.35 11.77
C ALA A 349 20.98 5.48 12.76
N THR A 350 20.17 6.40 12.31
CA THR A 350 19.56 7.45 13.13
C THR A 350 18.05 7.22 13.26
N ALA A 351 17.37 7.99 14.10
CA ALA A 351 15.91 7.99 14.14
C ALA A 351 15.28 8.31 12.77
N VAL A 352 15.94 9.19 11.99
CA VAL A 352 15.47 9.57 10.64
C VAL A 352 15.53 8.39 9.67
N THR A 353 16.68 7.68 9.60
CA THR A 353 16.80 6.50 8.71
C THR A 353 15.81 5.40 9.09
N ALA A 354 15.65 5.14 10.39
CA ALA A 354 14.67 4.17 10.89
C ALA A 354 13.23 4.60 10.60
N GLY A 355 12.92 5.90 10.77
CA GLY A 355 11.60 6.47 10.49
C GLY A 355 11.22 6.38 9.01
N LEU A 356 12.13 6.77 8.12
CA LEU A 356 11.91 6.66 6.68
C LEU A 356 11.74 5.20 6.24
N SER A 357 12.58 4.28 6.75
CA SER A 357 12.46 2.85 6.47
C SER A 357 11.11 2.29 6.94
N GLY A 358 10.71 2.61 8.17
CA GLY A 358 9.43 2.18 8.74
C GLY A 358 8.22 2.82 8.03
N GLY A 359 8.34 4.08 7.61
CA GLY A 359 7.31 4.76 6.81
C GLY A 359 7.11 4.12 5.43
N LEU A 360 8.19 3.82 4.71
CA LEU A 360 8.12 3.11 3.43
C LEU A 360 7.54 1.70 3.59
N LEU A 361 7.95 0.99 4.65
CA LEU A 361 7.43 -0.34 4.97
C LEU A 361 5.92 -0.31 5.26
N ALA A 362 5.47 0.66 6.07
CA ALA A 362 4.06 0.86 6.36
C ALA A 362 3.26 1.23 5.10
N HIS A 363 3.79 2.13 4.26
CA HIS A 363 3.14 2.49 2.99
C HIS A 363 2.96 1.27 2.09
N ALA A 364 4.00 0.46 1.90
CA ALA A 364 3.92 -0.78 1.12
C ALA A 364 2.88 -1.76 1.69
N ALA A 365 2.85 -1.91 3.02
CA ALA A 365 1.87 -2.75 3.71
C ALA A 365 0.43 -2.24 3.53
N LEU A 366 0.20 -0.94 3.73
CA LEU A 366 -1.11 -0.32 3.54
C LEU A 366 -1.58 -0.46 2.09
N ALA A 367 -0.70 -0.24 1.11
CA ALA A 367 -1.03 -0.38 -0.31
C ALA A 367 -1.46 -1.81 -0.66
N LEU A 368 -0.76 -2.84 -0.17
CA LEU A 368 -1.16 -4.24 -0.38
C LEU A 368 -2.48 -4.58 0.29
N LEU A 369 -2.69 -4.12 1.53
CA LEU A 369 -3.91 -4.42 2.30
C LEU A 369 -5.16 -3.72 1.77
N THR A 370 -5.01 -2.50 1.28
CA THR A 370 -6.13 -1.69 0.77
C THR A 370 -6.33 -1.84 -0.74
N GLY A 371 -5.26 -2.17 -1.47
CA GLY A 371 -5.18 -2.05 -2.91
C GLY A 371 -5.03 -0.60 -3.38
N VAL A 372 -4.59 0.33 -2.49
CA VAL A 372 -4.45 1.77 -2.77
C VAL A 372 -3.08 2.29 -2.33
N PRO A 373 -2.27 2.86 -3.26
CA PRO A 373 -2.44 2.74 -4.71
C PRO A 373 -2.31 1.28 -5.16
N ALA A 374 -2.86 0.97 -6.31
CA ALA A 374 -2.66 -0.35 -6.92
C ALA A 374 -1.17 -0.53 -7.26
N LEU A 375 -0.54 -1.56 -6.69
CA LEU A 375 0.86 -1.87 -6.93
C LEU A 375 1.00 -3.07 -7.86
N ASP A 376 1.91 -2.96 -8.80
CA ASP A 376 2.44 -4.09 -9.55
C ASP A 376 3.66 -4.65 -8.77
N PRO A 377 3.52 -5.79 -8.04
CA PRO A 377 4.52 -6.24 -7.08
C PRO A 377 5.78 -6.81 -7.73
N GLY A 378 6.76 -7.17 -6.92
CA GLY A 378 8.05 -7.68 -7.38
C GLY A 378 9.04 -6.55 -7.65
N PHE A 379 9.06 -5.54 -6.80
CA PHE A 379 9.99 -4.42 -6.87
C PHE A 379 10.48 -3.98 -5.49
N ARG A 380 11.54 -3.18 -5.50
CA ARG A 380 12.07 -2.46 -4.34
C ARG A 380 12.13 -0.97 -4.65
N PHE A 381 11.75 -0.14 -3.70
CA PHE A 381 11.76 1.32 -3.84
C PHE A 381 12.31 1.99 -2.59
N GLY A 382 12.71 3.25 -2.73
CA GLY A 382 13.27 3.98 -1.60
C GLY A 382 13.99 5.24 -1.99
N MET A 383 14.98 5.63 -1.18
CA MET A 383 15.76 6.83 -1.40
C MET A 383 17.21 6.68 -0.95
N ASN A 384 18.08 7.44 -1.55
CA ASN A 384 19.47 7.62 -1.14
C ASN A 384 19.59 8.97 -0.42
N LEU A 385 19.87 8.94 0.88
CA LEU A 385 19.96 10.17 1.71
C LEU A 385 21.18 11.03 1.36
N MET A 386 22.17 10.48 0.64
CA MET A 386 23.30 11.28 0.10
C MET A 386 22.89 12.07 -1.14
N LEU A 387 21.88 11.60 -1.87
CA LEU A 387 21.37 12.19 -3.11
C LEU A 387 19.84 12.21 -3.06
N PRO A 388 19.21 13.12 -2.31
CA PRO A 388 17.75 13.11 -2.09
C PRO A 388 16.92 13.24 -3.38
N GLY A 389 17.50 13.77 -4.47
CA GLY A 389 16.87 13.85 -5.78
C GLY A 389 16.95 12.57 -6.62
N ASP A 390 17.63 11.53 -6.13
CA ASP A 390 17.78 10.23 -6.83
C ASP A 390 16.91 9.16 -6.16
N PRO A 391 15.65 8.96 -6.62
CA PRO A 391 14.78 7.93 -6.08
C PRO A 391 15.27 6.54 -6.48
N VAL A 392 15.21 5.62 -5.54
CA VAL A 392 15.55 4.22 -5.78
C VAL A 392 14.32 3.47 -6.26
N LEU A 393 14.36 2.94 -7.47
CA LEU A 393 13.37 1.99 -7.98
C LEU A 393 14.10 0.83 -8.64
N GLN A 394 13.96 -0.36 -8.09
CA GLN A 394 14.58 -1.58 -8.59
C GLN A 394 13.48 -2.56 -9.01
N ARG A 395 13.38 -2.80 -10.30
CA ARG A 395 12.55 -3.82 -10.92
C ARG A 395 13.44 -4.76 -11.71
N PHE A 396 13.22 -6.04 -11.54
CA PHE A 396 13.88 -7.10 -12.31
C PHE A 396 12.82 -8.10 -12.76
N PRO A 397 13.01 -8.76 -13.89
CA PRO A 397 12.08 -9.80 -14.34
C PRO A 397 12.14 -11.01 -13.38
N ARG A 398 11.03 -11.73 -13.31
CA ARG A 398 11.01 -13.05 -12.70
C ARG A 398 11.92 -13.97 -13.51
N ARG A 399 12.80 -14.68 -12.82
CA ARG A 399 13.76 -15.59 -13.42
C ARG A 399 13.16 -16.99 -13.57
N PRO A 400 13.18 -17.59 -14.76
CA PRO A 400 12.72 -18.99 -14.95
C PRO A 400 13.50 -20.00 -14.12
N ASP A 401 14.83 -19.76 -13.94
CA ASP A 401 15.75 -20.60 -13.18
C ASP A 401 15.81 -20.25 -11.69
N CYS A 402 14.89 -19.45 -11.19
CA CYS A 402 14.91 -19.05 -9.79
C CYS A 402 14.63 -20.23 -8.86
N PRO A 403 15.53 -20.54 -7.89
CA PRO A 403 15.36 -21.70 -7.01
C PRO A 403 14.17 -21.59 -6.06
N ALA A 404 13.58 -20.41 -5.93
CA ALA A 404 12.44 -20.16 -5.05
C ALA A 404 11.09 -20.08 -5.79
N CYS A 405 11.03 -19.53 -7.01
CA CYS A 405 9.78 -19.31 -7.71
C CYS A 405 9.78 -19.76 -9.19
N GLY A 406 10.91 -20.29 -9.73
CA GLY A 406 11.03 -20.63 -11.16
C GLY A 406 9.96 -21.62 -11.65
N ASP A 407 9.74 -22.69 -10.89
CA ASP A 407 8.79 -23.75 -11.25
C ASP A 407 7.30 -23.41 -10.99
N ARG A 408 7.00 -22.25 -10.41
CA ARG A 408 5.61 -21.83 -10.21
C ARG A 408 5.03 -21.30 -11.51
N PRO A 409 3.79 -21.69 -11.89
CA PRO A 409 3.10 -21.00 -12.95
C PRO A 409 2.96 -19.51 -12.55
N ALA A 410 3.18 -18.60 -13.51
CA ALA A 410 2.74 -17.23 -13.34
C ALA A 410 1.20 -17.28 -13.25
N ASP A 411 0.60 -16.63 -12.23
CA ASP A 411 -0.84 -16.47 -12.19
C ASP A 411 -1.27 -15.84 -13.50
N GLY A 412 -2.13 -16.56 -14.23
CA GLY A 412 -2.60 -16.14 -15.53
C GLY A 412 -3.13 -14.71 -15.41
N ALA A 413 -2.63 -13.84 -16.25
CA ALA A 413 -3.27 -12.59 -16.58
C ALA A 413 -4.66 -12.95 -17.12
N THR A 414 -5.67 -12.94 -16.24
CA THR A 414 -7.04 -12.77 -16.70
C THR A 414 -7.09 -11.36 -17.28
N GLY A 415 -6.94 -11.33 -18.61
CA GLY A 415 -6.90 -10.12 -19.38
C GLY A 415 -8.20 -9.34 -19.22
N THR A 416 -8.10 -8.23 -18.58
CA THR A 416 -8.90 -7.07 -18.91
C THR A 416 -7.94 -6.10 -19.58
N GLY A 417 -8.03 -6.04 -20.90
CA GLY A 417 -7.27 -5.14 -21.73
C GLY A 417 -7.61 -3.70 -21.36
N GLY A 418 -6.71 -3.08 -20.60
CA GLY A 418 -6.65 -1.65 -20.47
C GLY A 418 -5.80 -1.11 -21.60
N ALA A 419 -6.41 -0.38 -22.52
CA ALA A 419 -5.76 0.27 -23.62
C ALA A 419 -4.61 1.15 -23.15
N THR A 420 -3.40 0.77 -23.49
CA THR A 420 -2.22 1.64 -23.38
C THR A 420 -2.26 2.66 -24.49
N GLY A 421 -2.73 3.85 -24.20
CA GLY A 421 -2.51 5.02 -25.04
C GLY A 421 -1.04 5.43 -24.93
N ALA A 422 -0.20 4.89 -25.81
CA ALA A 422 1.14 5.39 -26.01
C ALA A 422 1.07 6.67 -26.85
N ALA A 423 1.08 7.82 -26.19
CA ALA A 423 1.40 9.08 -26.85
C ALA A 423 2.93 9.21 -26.88
N GLY A 424 3.50 9.00 -28.08
CA GLY A 424 4.90 9.28 -28.36
C GLY A 424 5.16 10.78 -28.28
N ALA A 425 6.18 11.15 -27.53
CA ALA A 425 6.80 12.46 -27.61
C ALA A 425 8.23 12.29 -28.13
N THR A 426 8.38 12.37 -29.44
CA THR A 426 9.66 12.69 -30.11
C THR A 426 9.88 14.18 -30.00
N GLY A 427 10.96 14.59 -29.35
CA GLY A 427 11.40 15.96 -29.30
C GLY A 427 12.92 15.99 -29.21
N ALA A 428 13.59 15.90 -30.36
CA ALA A 428 14.97 16.21 -30.47
C ALA A 428 15.15 17.74 -30.41
N GLY A 429 16.12 18.22 -29.62
CA GLY A 429 16.53 19.59 -29.57
C GLY A 429 17.91 19.67 -28.95
N GLY A 430 18.94 19.51 -29.83
CA GLY A 430 20.31 19.80 -29.45
C GLY A 430 20.52 21.29 -29.25
N ALA A 431 21.32 21.65 -28.26
CA ALA A 431 22.04 22.93 -28.21
C ALA A 431 23.43 22.70 -27.66
N THR A 432 24.39 22.87 -28.55
CA THR A 432 25.83 22.94 -28.32
C THR A 432 26.22 24.21 -27.58
N GLY A 433 27.11 24.08 -26.59
CA GLY A 433 28.12 24.87 -25.94
C GLY A 433 28.03 26.39 -25.84
N PRO A 434 28.98 27.06 -25.16
CA PRO A 434 30.41 26.75 -25.06
C PRO A 434 30.99 26.82 -23.61
N ALA A 435 32.20 26.33 -23.50
CA ALA A 435 33.08 26.46 -22.35
C ALA A 435 33.53 27.92 -22.11
N GLY A 436 33.73 28.26 -20.85
CA GLY A 436 34.32 29.52 -20.38
C GLY A 436 34.63 29.45 -18.92
N GLU A 437 35.83 29.14 -18.60
CA GLU A 437 36.88 29.69 -17.74
C GLU A 437 36.53 30.43 -16.44
N ARG A 438 37.05 29.84 -15.34
CA ARG A 438 37.73 30.42 -14.14
C ARG A 438 37.07 31.58 -13.37
N ALA A 439 36.83 31.36 -12.14
CA ALA A 439 37.62 31.76 -10.96
C ALA A 439 37.15 30.98 -9.72
#